data_054785975c008a4fb43c9e24e5139a67
#
_entry.id   054785975c008a4fb43c9e24e5139a67
#
_cell.length_a   1.000
_cell.length_b   1.000
_cell.length_c   1.000
_cell.angle_alpha   90.00
_cell.angle_beta   90.00
_cell.angle_gamma   90.00
#
_symmetry.space_group_name_H-M   'P 1'
#
loop_
_entity.id
_entity.type
_entity.pdbx_description
1 polymer ?
#
loop_
_entity_poly.entity_id
_entity_poly.type
_entity_poly.pdbx_seq_one_letter_code
_entity_poly.pdbx_strand_id
1 'polypeptide(L)'
;MVINNKINETIGVSVTKPLYESYLQAKNEKKASYARDLATYLNVSEAELTHARVGHDAKRLHGDVRDILTALATVGEVKAITRNEIAVHEHLGEYTNARFNDHAGLILNPRALDLRFFFSHWASIFALTEETARGIRHSIQFFDLHGDSLHKVYTTDNTHMDAWNTLIDTYLSPENPVLEITPAKPFTDAPVTTALAQQLEQQWRSMTDVHQLFKILQENNLSRQQAFKAVSDDLAYQVDNSALKTLLALAKEVQNEIMIFVGNRGCVQIFTGKIDRLVPHQFENSEQVWINIFNPAFTLHLIESEIVESWITRKPTQDGFVTSLELFDSKGQQIAQLYGQRTEGTKEQQQWREQLNALAKIA
;
A
#
# COMPACT_ATOMS: atom_id res chain seq x y z
N MET A 1 28.34 20.79 65.42
CA MET A 1 27.93 19.37 65.27
C MET A 1 26.78 19.36 64.25
N VAL A 2 27.10 19.10 63.01
CA VAL A 2 26.15 19.17 61.91
C VAL A 2 25.82 17.74 61.52
N ILE A 3 24.56 17.36 61.69
CA ILE A 3 24.08 16.03 61.33
C ILE A 3 23.58 16.09 59.87
N ASN A 4 24.32 15.40 58.99
CA ASN A 4 23.94 15.19 57.58
C ASN A 4 22.87 14.07 57.53
N ASN A 5 21.65 14.41 57.19
CA ASN A 5 20.61 13.45 56.76
C ASN A 5 20.76 13.22 55.28
N LYS A 6 21.36 12.09 54.86
CA LYS A 6 21.26 11.56 53.51
C LYS A 6 19.87 10.96 53.33
N ILE A 7 19.04 11.59 52.52
CA ILE A 7 17.82 10.99 52.01
C ILE A 7 18.25 10.03 50.88
N ASN A 8 18.06 8.73 51.09
CA ASN A 8 18.15 7.71 50.06
C ASN A 8 16.91 7.85 49.16
N GLU A 9 17.05 8.51 48.02
CA GLU A 9 16.08 8.37 46.93
C GLU A 9 16.27 6.99 46.29
N THR A 10 15.36 6.08 46.61
CA THR A 10 15.18 4.82 45.90
C THR A 10 14.65 5.14 44.53
N ILE A 11 15.53 5.11 43.50
CA ILE A 11 15.14 5.18 42.10
C ILE A 11 14.31 3.93 41.84
N GLY A 12 13.01 4.10 41.83
CA GLY A 12 12.06 3.07 41.39
C GLY A 12 12.34 2.74 39.92
N VAL A 13 12.93 1.58 39.68
CA VAL A 13 13.00 0.99 38.34
C VAL A 13 11.56 0.75 37.92
N SER A 14 11.02 1.62 37.06
CA SER A 14 9.76 1.39 36.38
C SER A 14 9.96 0.13 35.51
N VAL A 15 9.44 -1.00 35.97
CA VAL A 15 9.38 -2.22 35.18
C VAL A 15 8.43 -1.91 34.01
N THR A 16 8.98 -1.63 32.85
CA THR A 16 8.19 -1.44 31.63
C THR A 16 7.42 -2.73 31.37
N LYS A 17 6.10 -2.59 31.31
CA LYS A 17 5.21 -3.71 31.07
C LYS A 17 5.57 -4.36 29.71
N PRO A 18 5.63 -5.70 29.58
CA PRO A 18 5.86 -6.35 28.31
C PRO A 18 4.90 -5.86 27.23
N LEU A 19 5.39 -5.66 26.01
CA LEU A 19 4.59 -5.10 24.91
C LEU A 19 3.30 -5.89 24.65
N TYR A 20 3.37 -7.23 24.74
CA TYR A 20 2.19 -8.08 24.57
C TYR A 20 1.09 -7.79 25.62
N GLU A 21 1.45 -7.58 26.88
CA GLU A 21 0.48 -7.22 27.90
C GLU A 21 -0.12 -5.82 27.68
N SER A 22 0.71 -4.88 27.20
CA SER A 22 0.25 -3.54 26.82
C SER A 22 -0.71 -3.60 25.64
N TYR A 23 -0.45 -4.48 24.67
CA TYR A 23 -1.34 -4.77 23.55
C TYR A 23 -2.70 -5.32 24.02
N LEU A 24 -2.70 -6.33 24.89
CA LEU A 24 -3.94 -6.91 25.41
C LEU A 24 -4.76 -5.88 26.18
N GLN A 25 -4.10 -5.05 27.00
CA GLN A 25 -4.79 -3.97 27.71
C GLN A 25 -5.43 -2.98 26.73
N ALA A 26 -4.68 -2.48 25.76
CA ALA A 26 -5.17 -1.52 24.76
C ALA A 26 -6.33 -2.09 23.94
N LYS A 27 -6.25 -3.38 23.57
CA LYS A 27 -7.32 -4.10 22.87
C LYS A 27 -8.60 -4.22 23.73
N ASN A 28 -8.46 -4.62 24.98
CA ASN A 28 -9.59 -4.75 25.91
C ASN A 28 -10.24 -3.39 26.22
N GLU A 29 -9.46 -2.33 26.33
CA GLU A 29 -9.92 -0.95 26.50
C GLU A 29 -10.46 -0.32 25.21
N LYS A 30 -10.42 -1.06 24.07
CA LYS A 30 -10.87 -0.60 22.74
C LYS A 30 -10.22 0.73 22.29
N LYS A 31 -8.91 0.89 22.57
CA LYS A 31 -8.17 2.11 22.20
C LYS A 31 -8.11 2.32 20.70
N ALA A 32 -8.10 1.22 19.92
CA ALA A 32 -8.23 1.23 18.47
C ALA A 32 -8.79 -0.11 17.95
N SER A 33 -9.34 -0.08 16.74
CA SER A 33 -9.98 -1.25 16.12
C SER A 33 -9.01 -2.07 15.25
N TYR A 34 -7.96 -1.45 14.75
CA TYR A 34 -7.01 -2.08 13.82
C TYR A 34 -5.61 -2.18 14.42
N ALA A 35 -4.86 -3.22 14.03
CA ALA A 35 -3.51 -3.49 14.53
C ALA A 35 -2.55 -2.30 14.35
N ARG A 36 -2.65 -1.61 13.21
CA ARG A 36 -1.85 -0.42 12.93
C ARG A 36 -2.12 0.72 13.93
N ASP A 37 -3.40 1.01 14.18
CA ASP A 37 -3.78 2.09 15.09
C ASP A 37 -3.40 1.74 16.53
N LEU A 38 -3.47 0.45 16.91
CA LEU A 38 -2.96 -0.05 18.18
C LEU A 38 -1.44 0.09 18.29
N ALA A 39 -0.70 -0.22 17.21
CA ALA A 39 0.76 -0.02 17.18
C ALA A 39 1.11 1.46 17.34
N THR A 40 0.41 2.36 16.64
CA THR A 40 0.56 3.81 16.79
C THR A 40 0.24 4.26 18.21
N TYR A 41 -0.85 3.78 18.82
CA TYR A 41 -1.22 4.08 20.19
C TYR A 41 -0.15 3.64 21.21
N LEU A 42 0.50 2.50 20.95
CA LEU A 42 1.56 1.95 21.79
C LEU A 42 2.96 2.51 21.46
N ASN A 43 3.04 3.40 20.47
CA ASN A 43 4.30 3.99 19.98
C ASN A 43 5.34 2.96 19.54
N VAL A 44 4.89 1.93 18.81
CA VAL A 44 5.70 0.88 18.19
C VAL A 44 5.31 0.72 16.73
N SER A 45 6.15 0.04 15.95
CA SER A 45 5.78 -0.37 14.60
C SER A 45 4.78 -1.54 14.59
N GLU A 46 4.08 -1.72 13.49
CA GLU A 46 3.13 -2.84 13.34
C GLU A 46 3.85 -4.20 13.38
N ALA A 47 5.09 -4.27 12.87
CA ALA A 47 5.93 -5.47 12.96
C ALA A 47 6.33 -5.79 14.41
N GLU A 48 6.74 -4.80 15.21
CA GLU A 48 7.07 -5.00 16.62
C GLU A 48 5.86 -5.49 17.41
N LEU A 49 4.69 -4.90 17.17
CA LEU A 49 3.44 -5.34 17.78
C LEU A 49 3.14 -6.80 17.42
N THR A 50 3.32 -7.18 16.15
CA THR A 50 3.10 -8.55 15.67
C THR A 50 4.15 -9.51 16.23
N HIS A 51 5.41 -9.10 16.30
CA HIS A 51 6.50 -9.88 16.90
C HIS A 51 6.27 -10.18 18.38
N ALA A 52 5.75 -9.21 19.15
CA ALA A 52 5.41 -9.40 20.56
C ALA A 52 4.29 -10.43 20.78
N ARG A 53 3.53 -10.77 19.74
CA ARG A 53 2.43 -11.75 19.77
C ARG A 53 2.91 -13.18 19.45
N VAL A 54 4.18 -13.37 19.05
CA VAL A 54 4.73 -14.72 18.77
C VAL A 54 4.73 -15.55 20.04
N GLY A 55 4.27 -16.81 19.92
CA GLY A 55 4.02 -17.71 21.05
C GLY A 55 2.63 -17.58 21.68
N HIS A 56 1.80 -16.64 21.18
CA HIS A 56 0.39 -16.46 21.56
C HIS A 56 -0.51 -16.73 20.36
N ASP A 57 -0.85 -15.70 19.61
CA ASP A 57 -1.71 -15.77 18.43
C ASP A 57 -0.96 -15.46 17.12
N ALA A 58 0.37 -15.36 17.17
CA ALA A 58 1.26 -15.24 16.05
C ALA A 58 2.36 -16.30 16.04
N LYS A 59 2.81 -16.68 14.85
CA LYS A 59 3.96 -17.56 14.59
C LYS A 59 4.94 -16.81 13.69
N ARG A 60 6.25 -16.89 13.96
CA ARG A 60 7.27 -16.40 13.05
C ARG A 60 7.40 -17.34 11.87
N LEU A 61 7.43 -16.80 10.64
CA LEU A 61 7.80 -17.56 9.46
C LEU A 61 9.19 -17.18 8.98
N HIS A 62 9.88 -18.12 8.31
CA HIS A 62 11.19 -17.93 7.69
C HIS A 62 11.22 -18.52 6.28
N GLY A 63 12.27 -18.20 5.52
CA GLY A 63 12.49 -18.66 4.17
C GLY A 63 12.45 -17.50 3.18
N ASP A 64 12.63 -17.81 1.90
CA ASP A 64 12.51 -16.82 0.83
C ASP A 64 11.04 -16.42 0.67
N VAL A 65 10.79 -15.13 0.67
CA VAL A 65 9.43 -14.59 0.48
C VAL A 65 8.81 -15.05 -0.84
N ARG A 66 9.63 -15.25 -1.88
CA ARG A 66 9.18 -15.72 -3.21
C ARG A 66 8.65 -17.15 -3.15
N ASP A 67 9.25 -18.00 -2.33
CA ASP A 67 8.80 -19.37 -2.13
C ASP A 67 7.47 -19.40 -1.39
N ILE A 68 7.29 -18.56 -0.35
CA ILE A 68 6.03 -18.42 0.36
C ILE A 68 4.93 -17.90 -0.56
N LEU A 69 5.21 -16.85 -1.35
CA LEU A 69 4.26 -16.30 -2.32
C LEU A 69 3.90 -17.33 -3.43
N THR A 70 4.86 -18.17 -3.82
CA THR A 70 4.62 -19.26 -4.77
C THR A 70 3.74 -20.35 -4.13
N ALA A 71 4.00 -20.70 -2.88
CA ALA A 71 3.22 -21.69 -2.15
C ALA A 71 1.77 -21.26 -1.92
N LEU A 72 1.49 -19.94 -1.85
CA LEU A 72 0.12 -19.40 -1.77
C LEU A 72 -0.76 -19.81 -2.97
N ALA A 73 -0.19 -20.18 -4.11
CA ALA A 73 -0.98 -20.69 -5.24
C ALA A 73 -1.71 -22.00 -4.91
N THR A 74 -1.27 -22.76 -3.91
CA THR A 74 -1.88 -24.05 -3.52
C THR A 74 -3.09 -23.90 -2.59
N VAL A 75 -3.24 -22.72 -1.96
CA VAL A 75 -4.27 -22.52 -0.93
C VAL A 75 -5.64 -22.09 -1.51
N GLY A 76 -5.71 -21.86 -2.82
CA GLY A 76 -6.94 -21.38 -3.48
C GLY A 76 -7.23 -19.92 -3.19
N GLU A 77 -8.52 -19.56 -3.08
CA GLU A 77 -8.94 -18.19 -2.87
C GLU A 77 -8.51 -17.65 -1.49
N VAL A 78 -7.99 -16.46 -1.51
CA VAL A 78 -7.63 -15.68 -0.32
C VAL A 78 -8.04 -14.21 -0.52
N LYS A 79 -8.01 -13.42 0.56
CA LYS A 79 -8.11 -11.97 0.51
C LYS A 79 -6.72 -11.37 0.63
N ALA A 80 -6.27 -10.72 -0.42
CA ALA A 80 -5.03 -9.95 -0.45
C ALA A 80 -5.29 -8.49 -0.09
N ILE A 81 -4.47 -7.91 0.79
CA ILE A 81 -4.56 -6.51 1.21
C ILE A 81 -3.20 -5.85 1.03
N THR A 82 -3.19 -4.77 0.26
CA THR A 82 -2.06 -3.84 0.16
C THR A 82 -2.56 -2.45 0.51
N ARG A 83 -1.79 -1.72 1.30
CA ARG A 83 -2.17 -0.40 1.77
C ARG A 83 -0.99 0.54 1.87
N ASN A 84 -1.30 1.82 1.92
CA ASN A 84 -0.43 2.87 2.44
C ASN A 84 -1.12 3.60 3.61
N GLU A 85 -0.67 4.81 3.95
CA GLU A 85 -1.26 5.62 5.04
C GLU A 85 -2.73 5.95 4.80
N ILE A 86 -3.11 6.20 3.55
CA ILE A 86 -4.36 6.87 3.16
C ILE A 86 -5.33 5.91 2.45
N ALA A 87 -4.81 4.88 1.77
CA ALA A 87 -5.61 3.97 0.97
C ALA A 87 -5.38 2.51 1.36
N VAL A 88 -6.48 1.73 1.40
CA VAL A 88 -6.49 0.28 1.62
C VAL A 88 -7.16 -0.38 0.43
N HIS A 89 -6.45 -1.27 -0.24
CA HIS A 89 -6.92 -2.05 -1.38
C HIS A 89 -7.04 -3.53 -0.96
N GLU A 90 -8.25 -4.06 -0.96
CA GLU A 90 -8.55 -5.45 -0.68
C GLU A 90 -9.03 -6.15 -1.94
N HIS A 91 -8.55 -7.36 -2.20
CA HIS A 91 -9.01 -8.15 -3.35
C HIS A 91 -9.08 -9.64 -3.01
N LEU A 92 -10.18 -10.29 -3.41
CA LEU A 92 -10.32 -11.75 -3.37
C LEU A 92 -9.68 -12.34 -4.62
N GLY A 93 -8.92 -13.41 -4.48
CA GLY A 93 -8.33 -14.10 -5.62
C GLY A 93 -7.27 -15.12 -5.25
N GLU A 94 -6.62 -15.68 -6.25
CA GLU A 94 -5.63 -16.73 -6.12
C GLU A 94 -4.25 -16.22 -6.56
N TYR A 95 -3.18 -16.73 -5.93
CA TYR A 95 -1.78 -16.38 -6.23
C TYR A 95 -1.24 -17.15 -7.44
N THR A 96 -2.04 -17.28 -8.49
CA THR A 96 -1.67 -17.96 -9.74
C THR A 96 -0.89 -17.05 -10.68
N ASN A 97 -0.22 -17.64 -11.70
CA ASN A 97 0.55 -16.91 -12.72
C ASN A 97 1.69 -16.04 -12.16
N ALA A 98 2.31 -16.50 -11.08
CA ALA A 98 3.44 -15.84 -10.45
C ALA A 98 4.69 -15.88 -11.35
N ARG A 99 5.40 -14.74 -11.41
CA ARG A 99 6.71 -14.60 -12.07
C ARG A 99 7.60 -13.77 -11.16
N PHE A 100 8.67 -14.38 -10.66
CA PHE A 100 9.58 -13.75 -9.72
C PHE A 100 11.01 -13.77 -10.25
N ASN A 101 11.77 -12.71 -9.97
CA ASN A 101 13.22 -12.65 -10.10
C ASN A 101 13.82 -12.15 -8.77
N ASP A 102 15.12 -11.91 -8.72
CA ASP A 102 15.80 -11.55 -7.46
C ASP A 102 15.37 -10.21 -6.86
N HIS A 103 14.85 -9.31 -7.67
CA HIS A 103 14.54 -7.94 -7.22
C HIS A 103 13.06 -7.62 -7.23
N ALA A 104 12.31 -8.22 -8.13
CA ALA A 104 10.91 -7.91 -8.37
C ALA A 104 10.10 -9.16 -8.72
N GLY A 105 8.80 -9.03 -8.62
CA GLY A 105 7.87 -10.08 -9.01
C GLY A 105 6.50 -9.54 -9.36
N LEU A 106 5.72 -10.41 -9.97
CA LEU A 106 4.34 -10.11 -10.27
C LEU A 106 3.46 -11.37 -10.15
N ILE A 107 2.22 -11.14 -9.82
CA ILE A 107 1.10 -12.03 -10.05
C ILE A 107 0.22 -11.33 -11.07
N LEU A 108 0.08 -11.92 -12.26
CA LEU A 108 -0.55 -11.25 -13.39
C LEU A 108 -1.87 -11.94 -13.75
N ASN A 109 -2.92 -11.49 -13.12
CA ASN A 109 -4.28 -11.92 -13.42
C ASN A 109 -5.17 -10.69 -13.66
N PRO A 110 -5.15 -10.09 -14.86
CA PRO A 110 -5.99 -8.94 -15.18
C PRO A 110 -7.47 -9.21 -14.86
N ARG A 111 -8.15 -8.27 -14.20
CA ARG A 111 -9.52 -8.37 -13.66
C ARG A 111 -9.71 -9.38 -12.52
N ALA A 112 -8.61 -9.93 -12.01
CA ALA A 112 -8.55 -10.73 -10.79
C ALA A 112 -7.41 -10.21 -9.91
N LEU A 113 -6.76 -11.06 -9.10
CA LEU A 113 -5.66 -10.63 -8.23
C LEU A 113 -4.42 -10.27 -9.05
N ASP A 114 -4.07 -9.00 -9.09
CA ASP A 114 -2.94 -8.45 -9.84
C ASP A 114 -2.01 -7.67 -8.90
N LEU A 115 -0.76 -8.14 -8.77
CA LEU A 115 0.21 -7.66 -7.79
C LEU A 115 1.58 -7.41 -8.42
N ARG A 116 2.29 -6.39 -7.92
CA ARG A 116 3.71 -6.13 -8.23
C ARG A 116 4.49 -6.09 -6.93
N PHE A 117 5.60 -6.79 -6.87
CA PHE A 117 6.44 -6.93 -5.69
C PHE A 117 7.83 -6.33 -5.92
N PHE A 118 8.39 -5.69 -4.87
CA PHE A 118 9.74 -5.14 -4.83
C PHE A 118 10.47 -5.73 -3.62
N PHE A 119 11.15 -6.86 -3.84
CA PHE A 119 11.63 -7.74 -2.76
C PHE A 119 12.72 -7.15 -1.88
N SER A 120 13.45 -6.14 -2.32
CA SER A 120 14.49 -5.46 -1.53
C SER A 120 13.99 -4.82 -0.24
N HIS A 121 12.68 -4.65 -0.11
CA HIS A 121 12.05 -4.01 1.07
C HIS A 121 11.47 -5.02 2.07
N TRP A 122 11.41 -6.30 1.75
CA TRP A 122 10.75 -7.32 2.57
C TRP A 122 11.71 -7.85 3.63
N ALA A 123 11.30 -7.83 4.92
CA ALA A 123 12.18 -8.14 6.04
C ALA A 123 11.66 -9.21 7.00
N SER A 124 10.37 -9.20 7.34
CA SER A 124 9.83 -10.15 8.31
C SER A 124 8.44 -10.65 7.93
N ILE A 125 8.15 -11.90 8.32
CA ILE A 125 6.92 -12.60 7.94
C ILE A 125 6.34 -13.28 9.17
N PHE A 126 5.03 -13.14 9.36
CA PHE A 126 4.30 -13.78 10.46
C PHE A 126 3.00 -14.39 9.97
N ALA A 127 2.65 -15.54 10.53
CA ALA A 127 1.31 -16.11 10.45
C ALA A 127 0.55 -15.78 11.73
N LEU A 128 -0.72 -15.37 11.62
CA LEU A 128 -1.58 -15.02 12.75
C LEU A 128 -2.86 -15.84 12.72
N THR A 129 -3.33 -16.18 13.93
CA THR A 129 -4.65 -16.79 14.14
C THR A 129 -5.36 -15.99 15.21
N GLU A 130 -6.28 -15.14 14.77
CA GLU A 130 -6.93 -14.14 15.62
C GLU A 130 -8.39 -14.50 15.88
N GLU A 131 -8.80 -14.50 17.15
CA GLU A 131 -10.21 -14.54 17.51
C GLU A 131 -10.85 -13.16 17.30
N THR A 132 -11.92 -13.13 16.53
CA THR A 132 -12.69 -11.92 16.25
C THR A 132 -14.17 -12.14 16.55
N ALA A 133 -14.95 -11.07 16.61
CA ALA A 133 -16.41 -11.17 16.78
C ALA A 133 -17.11 -11.94 15.62
N ARG A 134 -16.42 -12.13 14.49
CA ARG A 134 -16.93 -12.86 13.31
C ARG A 134 -16.37 -14.29 13.20
N GLY A 135 -15.62 -14.76 14.19
CA GLY A 135 -14.96 -16.05 14.20
C GLY A 135 -13.43 -15.95 14.12
N ILE A 136 -12.79 -17.10 13.93
CA ILE A 136 -11.34 -17.20 13.80
C ILE A 136 -10.91 -16.66 12.43
N ARG A 137 -9.87 -15.83 12.43
CA ARG A 137 -9.28 -15.24 11.23
C ARG A 137 -7.82 -15.63 11.13
N HIS A 138 -7.44 -16.24 10.03
CA HIS A 138 -6.05 -16.58 9.74
C HIS A 138 -5.46 -15.59 8.75
N SER A 139 -4.18 -15.23 8.92
CA SER A 139 -3.47 -14.39 7.96
C SER A 139 -1.97 -14.69 7.92
N ILE A 140 -1.33 -14.37 6.79
CA ILE A 140 0.11 -14.17 6.68
C ILE A 140 0.36 -12.70 6.43
N GLN A 141 1.26 -12.10 7.18
CA GLN A 141 1.56 -10.67 7.12
C GLN A 141 3.05 -10.46 6.90
N PHE A 142 3.36 -9.56 5.98
CA PHE A 142 4.71 -9.25 5.52
C PHE A 142 5.04 -7.81 5.87
N PHE A 143 6.24 -7.60 6.43
CA PHE A 143 6.69 -6.30 6.91
C PHE A 143 8.06 -5.95 6.35
N ASP A 144 8.34 -4.65 6.29
CA ASP A 144 9.64 -4.15 5.89
C ASP A 144 10.60 -3.93 7.08
N LEU A 145 11.81 -3.42 6.76
CA LEU A 145 12.84 -3.08 7.74
C LEU A 145 12.46 -1.92 8.67
N HIS A 146 11.43 -1.15 8.31
CA HIS A 146 10.93 -0.04 9.12
C HIS A 146 9.77 -0.46 10.04
N GLY A 147 9.34 -1.73 9.92
CA GLY A 147 8.23 -2.28 10.66
C GLY A 147 6.86 -1.97 10.07
N ASP A 148 6.81 -1.40 8.87
CA ASP A 148 5.56 -1.13 8.16
C ASP A 148 5.04 -2.39 7.46
N SER A 149 3.72 -2.59 7.45
CA SER A 149 3.10 -3.69 6.73
C SER A 149 3.13 -3.43 5.23
N LEU A 150 3.76 -4.35 4.49
CA LEU A 150 3.81 -4.30 3.02
C LEU A 150 2.61 -4.99 2.38
N HIS A 151 2.24 -6.15 2.92
CA HIS A 151 1.20 -6.99 2.34
C HIS A 151 0.61 -7.92 3.39
N LYS A 152 -0.69 -8.23 3.28
CA LYS A 152 -1.39 -9.17 4.14
C LYS A 152 -2.26 -10.09 3.30
N VAL A 153 -2.25 -11.37 3.65
CA VAL A 153 -3.07 -12.41 3.02
C VAL A 153 -3.94 -13.03 4.07
N TYR A 154 -5.25 -12.99 3.88
CA TYR A 154 -6.22 -13.57 4.80
C TYR A 154 -6.94 -14.74 4.15
N THR A 155 -7.27 -15.76 4.95
CA THR A 155 -8.15 -16.83 4.50
C THR A 155 -9.59 -16.33 4.27
N THR A 156 -10.30 -17.01 3.38
CA THR A 156 -11.73 -16.87 3.12
C THR A 156 -12.42 -18.21 3.38
N ASP A 157 -13.74 -18.26 3.22
CA ASP A 157 -14.50 -19.52 3.32
C ASP A 157 -14.15 -20.51 2.20
N ASN A 158 -13.52 -20.03 1.11
CA ASN A 158 -13.10 -20.84 -0.04
C ASN A 158 -11.62 -21.24 0.02
N THR A 159 -10.89 -20.86 1.08
CA THR A 159 -9.48 -21.22 1.24
C THR A 159 -9.33 -22.69 1.57
N HIS A 160 -8.41 -23.40 0.91
CA HIS A 160 -8.05 -24.78 1.20
C HIS A 160 -7.21 -24.83 2.49
N MET A 161 -7.87 -25.00 3.64
CA MET A 161 -7.24 -24.89 4.96
C MET A 161 -6.14 -25.92 5.23
N ASP A 162 -6.23 -27.13 4.66
CA ASP A 162 -5.16 -28.13 4.78
C ASP A 162 -3.87 -27.67 4.07
N ALA A 163 -3.99 -27.09 2.88
CA ALA A 163 -2.88 -26.51 2.16
C ALA A 163 -2.32 -25.26 2.87
N TRP A 164 -3.19 -24.41 3.44
CA TRP A 164 -2.80 -23.27 4.27
C TRP A 164 -1.98 -23.73 5.48
N ASN A 165 -2.45 -24.72 6.23
CA ASN A 165 -1.73 -25.25 7.40
C ASN A 165 -0.39 -25.87 7.00
N THR A 166 -0.35 -26.62 5.90
CA THR A 166 0.89 -27.21 5.36
C THR A 166 1.90 -26.11 5.01
N LEU A 167 1.46 -24.99 4.39
CA LEU A 167 2.30 -23.83 4.09
C LEU A 167 2.88 -23.25 5.39
N ILE A 168 2.03 -22.99 6.39
CA ILE A 168 2.48 -22.44 7.68
C ILE A 168 3.52 -23.36 8.35
N ASP A 169 3.26 -24.67 8.37
CA ASP A 169 4.17 -25.63 9.01
C ASP A 169 5.50 -25.78 8.24
N THR A 170 5.46 -25.67 6.89
CA THR A 170 6.66 -25.71 6.05
C THR A 170 7.59 -24.53 6.31
N TYR A 171 7.04 -23.34 6.52
CA TYR A 171 7.82 -22.12 6.72
C TYR A 171 7.87 -21.65 8.18
N LEU A 172 7.44 -22.49 9.12
CA LEU A 172 7.52 -22.17 10.55
C LEU A 172 8.96 -21.98 10.99
N SER A 173 9.28 -20.83 11.55
CA SER A 173 10.61 -20.59 12.11
C SER A 173 10.80 -21.36 13.42
N PRO A 174 11.93 -22.07 13.60
CA PRO A 174 12.26 -22.71 14.89
C PRO A 174 12.55 -21.67 15.98
N GLU A 175 12.86 -20.44 15.59
CA GLU A 175 13.25 -19.35 16.49
C GLU A 175 12.43 -18.09 16.20
N ASN A 176 12.36 -17.20 17.19
CA ASN A 176 11.80 -15.86 17.03
C ASN A 176 12.91 -14.80 17.20
N PRO A 177 13.74 -14.56 16.17
CA PRO A 177 14.83 -13.59 16.27
C PRO A 177 14.30 -12.17 16.51
N VAL A 178 15.06 -11.38 17.25
CA VAL A 178 14.76 -9.96 17.49
C VAL A 178 14.59 -9.23 16.17
N LEU A 179 13.61 -8.35 16.09
CA LEU A 179 13.44 -7.47 14.93
C LEU A 179 14.43 -6.31 15.00
N GLU A 180 15.16 -6.12 13.90
CA GLU A 180 16.00 -4.95 13.71
C GLU A 180 15.19 -3.89 12.93
N ILE A 181 14.54 -2.99 13.65
CA ILE A 181 13.76 -1.90 13.04
C ILE A 181 14.70 -0.73 12.74
N THR A 182 14.79 -0.36 11.48
CA THR A 182 15.58 0.77 11.01
C THR A 182 14.65 1.96 10.69
N PRO A 183 14.83 3.14 11.29
CA PRO A 183 14.03 4.30 10.93
C PRO A 183 14.09 4.62 9.43
N ALA A 184 12.94 4.86 8.82
CA ALA A 184 12.89 5.27 7.43
C ALA A 184 13.58 6.63 7.24
N LYS A 185 14.50 6.71 6.29
CA LYS A 185 15.12 7.99 5.92
C LYS A 185 14.17 8.74 4.98
N PRO A 186 13.88 10.02 5.25
CA PRO A 186 13.14 10.84 4.30
C PRO A 186 13.87 10.89 2.95
N PHE A 187 13.11 10.77 1.87
CA PHE A 187 13.67 11.02 0.55
C PHE A 187 14.03 12.50 0.44
N THR A 188 15.24 12.78 -0.02
CA THR A 188 15.72 14.16 -0.23
C THR A 188 15.80 14.38 -1.73
N ASP A 189 14.91 15.22 -2.22
CA ASP A 189 14.86 15.60 -3.63
C ASP A 189 16.11 16.38 -4.07
N ALA A 190 16.56 16.13 -5.30
CA ALA A 190 17.54 16.98 -5.95
C ALA A 190 16.93 18.36 -6.29
N PRO A 191 17.71 19.46 -6.21
CA PRO A 191 17.25 20.76 -6.69
C PRO A 191 16.94 20.73 -8.20
N VAL A 192 15.75 21.18 -8.60
CA VAL A 192 15.39 21.24 -10.01
C VAL A 192 15.97 22.54 -10.63
N THR A 193 17.04 22.40 -11.40
CA THR A 193 17.59 23.47 -12.23
C THR A 193 16.90 23.51 -13.59
N THR A 194 16.98 24.64 -14.29
CA THR A 194 16.45 24.77 -15.66
C THR A 194 17.04 23.69 -16.60
N ALA A 195 18.33 23.41 -16.48
CA ALA A 195 18.98 22.36 -17.28
C ALA A 195 18.42 20.97 -16.97
N LEU A 196 18.21 20.63 -15.69
CA LEU A 196 17.62 19.38 -15.27
C LEU A 196 16.17 19.26 -15.75
N ALA A 197 15.38 20.34 -15.66
CA ALA A 197 14.00 20.34 -16.18
C ALA A 197 13.95 20.08 -17.70
N GLN A 198 14.84 20.71 -18.47
CA GLN A 198 14.92 20.47 -19.92
C GLN A 198 15.35 19.04 -20.25
N GLN A 199 16.33 18.49 -19.52
CA GLN A 199 16.76 17.10 -19.67
C GLN A 199 15.62 16.13 -19.35
N LEU A 200 14.92 16.34 -18.23
CA LEU A 200 13.79 15.54 -17.79
C LEU A 200 12.68 15.53 -18.85
N GLU A 201 12.33 16.69 -19.38
CA GLU A 201 11.31 16.80 -20.40
C GLU A 201 11.68 16.05 -21.69
N GLN A 202 12.94 16.13 -22.13
CA GLN A 202 13.43 15.37 -23.27
C GLN A 202 13.36 13.86 -23.03
N GLN A 203 13.81 13.40 -21.85
CA GLN A 203 13.73 11.99 -21.46
C GLN A 203 12.27 11.51 -21.42
N TRP A 204 11.35 12.31 -20.82
CA TRP A 204 9.93 11.97 -20.75
C TRP A 204 9.29 11.87 -22.15
N ARG A 205 9.53 12.87 -23.02
CA ARG A 205 9.01 12.86 -24.40
C ARG A 205 9.53 11.71 -25.25
N SER A 206 10.72 11.19 -24.93
CA SER A 206 11.33 10.06 -25.65
C SER A 206 10.90 8.67 -25.13
N MET A 207 10.04 8.63 -24.09
CA MET A 207 9.55 7.37 -23.56
C MET A 207 8.77 6.59 -24.62
N THR A 208 8.90 5.28 -24.55
CA THR A 208 8.16 4.30 -25.37
C THR A 208 7.38 3.29 -24.54
N ASP A 209 7.56 3.37 -23.20
CA ASP A 209 6.90 2.52 -22.21
C ASP A 209 6.73 3.30 -20.90
N VAL A 210 5.57 3.13 -20.23
CA VAL A 210 5.25 3.85 -18.99
C VAL A 210 6.20 3.57 -17.82
N HIS A 211 6.80 2.37 -17.78
CA HIS A 211 7.71 1.98 -16.70
C HIS A 211 9.06 2.72 -16.76
N GLN A 212 9.40 3.30 -17.91
CA GLN A 212 10.62 4.10 -18.06
C GLN A 212 10.61 5.35 -17.16
N LEU A 213 9.42 5.90 -16.83
CA LEU A 213 9.33 7.07 -15.95
C LEU A 213 9.98 6.79 -14.58
N PHE A 214 9.78 5.62 -14.00
CA PHE A 214 10.41 5.27 -12.72
C PHE A 214 11.94 5.37 -12.79
N LYS A 215 12.54 4.82 -13.85
CA LYS A 215 13.99 4.88 -14.06
C LYS A 215 14.48 6.32 -14.28
N ILE A 216 13.76 7.11 -15.08
CA ILE A 216 14.07 8.53 -15.32
C ILE A 216 14.09 9.31 -13.99
N LEU A 217 13.09 9.11 -13.13
CA LEU A 217 13.03 9.77 -11.83
C LEU A 217 14.18 9.36 -10.92
N GLN A 218 14.50 8.07 -10.87
CA GLN A 218 15.58 7.53 -10.07
C GLN A 218 16.95 8.07 -10.52
N GLU A 219 17.23 8.08 -11.83
CA GLU A 219 18.50 8.57 -12.40
C GLU A 219 18.71 10.07 -12.13
N ASN A 220 17.62 10.85 -12.05
CA ASN A 220 17.67 12.28 -11.79
C ASN A 220 17.48 12.63 -10.28
N ASN A 221 17.28 11.62 -9.42
CA ASN A 221 16.99 11.79 -7.99
C ASN A 221 15.83 12.78 -7.74
N LEU A 222 14.72 12.60 -8.44
CA LEU A 222 13.53 13.42 -8.35
C LEU A 222 12.35 12.63 -7.82
N SER A 223 11.53 13.27 -6.98
CA SER A 223 10.20 12.79 -6.69
C SER A 223 9.26 12.95 -7.90
N ARG A 224 8.15 12.22 -7.89
CA ARG A 224 7.12 12.39 -8.93
C ARG A 224 6.60 13.83 -9.01
N GLN A 225 6.28 14.41 -7.86
CA GLN A 225 5.76 15.78 -7.78
C GLN A 225 6.74 16.80 -8.33
N GLN A 226 8.03 16.69 -8.03
CA GLN A 226 9.04 17.57 -8.61
C GLN A 226 9.10 17.45 -10.13
N ALA A 227 9.08 16.21 -10.63
CA ALA A 227 9.11 15.96 -12.06
C ALA A 227 7.86 16.51 -12.76
N PHE A 228 6.68 16.37 -12.14
CA PHE A 228 5.43 16.89 -12.71
C PHE A 228 5.42 18.43 -12.77
N LYS A 229 5.97 19.07 -11.73
CA LYS A 229 6.13 20.54 -11.69
C LYS A 229 7.19 21.07 -12.64
N ALA A 230 8.11 20.21 -13.10
CA ALA A 230 9.27 20.60 -13.92
C ALA A 230 9.03 20.44 -15.43
N VAL A 231 8.03 19.67 -15.85
CA VAL A 231 7.73 19.44 -17.27
C VAL A 231 6.58 20.33 -17.74
N SER A 232 6.40 20.42 -19.05
CA SER A 232 5.33 21.22 -19.67
C SER A 232 3.94 20.61 -19.36
N ASP A 233 2.90 21.46 -19.31
CA ASP A 233 1.51 21.11 -18.98
C ASP A 233 0.88 20.10 -19.95
N ASP A 234 1.44 19.90 -21.13
CA ASP A 234 0.99 18.84 -22.02
C ASP A 234 1.46 17.45 -21.59
N LEU A 235 2.43 17.35 -20.67
CA LEU A 235 2.91 16.11 -20.07
C LEU A 235 2.37 15.89 -18.66
N ALA A 236 2.31 16.95 -17.84
CA ALA A 236 1.74 16.88 -16.49
C ALA A 236 1.08 18.22 -16.11
N TYR A 237 -0.10 18.16 -15.50
CA TYR A 237 -0.80 19.35 -14.98
C TYR A 237 -1.62 19.00 -13.75
N GLN A 238 -1.78 19.98 -12.87
CA GLN A 238 -2.52 19.80 -11.63
C GLN A 238 -4.02 20.01 -11.86
N VAL A 239 -4.82 19.22 -11.15
CA VAL A 239 -6.29 19.32 -11.13
C VAL A 239 -6.78 19.46 -9.69
N ASP A 240 -8.02 19.91 -9.54
CA ASP A 240 -8.67 20.03 -8.24
C ASP A 240 -8.74 18.68 -7.51
N ASN A 241 -8.61 18.68 -6.18
CA ASN A 241 -8.56 17.47 -5.38
C ASN A 241 -9.90 16.70 -5.34
N SER A 242 -11.01 17.29 -5.80
CA SER A 242 -12.25 16.58 -6.08
C SER A 242 -12.19 15.66 -7.32
N ALA A 243 -11.05 15.66 -8.03
CA ALA A 243 -10.83 14.88 -9.25
C ALA A 243 -11.09 13.39 -9.05
N LEU A 244 -10.64 12.79 -7.92
CA LEU A 244 -10.89 11.39 -7.64
C LEU A 244 -12.39 11.06 -7.62
N LYS A 245 -13.16 11.80 -6.81
CA LYS A 245 -14.60 11.60 -6.67
C LYS A 245 -15.33 11.77 -7.99
N THR A 246 -14.99 12.83 -8.72
CA THR A 246 -15.58 13.15 -10.03
C THR A 246 -15.28 12.04 -11.04
N LEU A 247 -14.02 11.60 -11.14
CA LEU A 247 -13.59 10.59 -12.08
C LEU A 247 -14.24 9.23 -11.79
N LEU A 248 -14.30 8.81 -10.52
CA LEU A 248 -14.94 7.56 -10.13
C LEU A 248 -16.45 7.58 -10.41
N ALA A 249 -17.11 8.72 -10.22
CA ALA A 249 -18.53 8.89 -10.56
C ALA A 249 -18.76 8.78 -12.07
N LEU A 250 -17.95 9.45 -12.88
CA LEU A 250 -18.03 9.38 -14.35
C LEU A 250 -17.76 7.96 -14.86
N ALA A 251 -16.72 7.28 -14.34
CA ALA A 251 -16.41 5.91 -14.73
C ALA A 251 -17.54 4.95 -14.38
N LYS A 252 -18.17 5.13 -13.20
CA LYS A 252 -19.35 4.34 -12.80
C LYS A 252 -20.55 4.61 -13.72
N GLU A 253 -20.82 5.86 -14.07
CA GLU A 253 -21.96 6.24 -14.89
C GLU A 253 -21.89 5.60 -16.28
N VAL A 254 -20.75 5.70 -16.96
CA VAL A 254 -20.58 5.17 -18.32
C VAL A 254 -20.10 3.71 -18.36
N GLN A 255 -19.85 3.11 -17.18
CA GLN A 255 -19.47 1.70 -17.04
C GLN A 255 -18.22 1.30 -17.83
N ASN A 256 -17.26 2.21 -18.02
CA ASN A 256 -15.96 1.83 -18.57
C ASN A 256 -15.07 1.18 -17.51
N GLU A 257 -14.21 0.28 -17.94
CA GLU A 257 -13.23 -0.34 -17.06
C GLU A 257 -12.07 0.62 -16.78
N ILE A 258 -11.70 0.72 -15.52
CA ILE A 258 -10.54 1.48 -15.06
C ILE A 258 -9.57 0.57 -14.30
N MET A 259 -8.37 1.06 -14.13
CA MET A 259 -7.36 0.42 -13.27
C MET A 259 -7.06 1.33 -12.09
N ILE A 260 -7.03 0.78 -10.87
CA ILE A 260 -6.68 1.49 -9.63
C ILE A 260 -5.49 0.80 -8.99
N PHE A 261 -4.41 1.55 -8.84
CA PHE A 261 -3.16 1.10 -8.24
C PHE A 261 -3.04 1.70 -6.84
N VAL A 262 -2.94 0.86 -5.84
CA VAL A 262 -2.58 1.26 -4.48
C VAL A 262 -1.35 0.48 -4.07
N GLY A 263 -0.36 1.17 -3.55
CA GLY A 263 0.89 0.53 -3.18
C GLY A 263 1.62 1.21 -2.05
N ASN A 264 2.68 0.56 -1.67
CA ASN A 264 3.71 1.01 -0.74
C ASN A 264 5.08 0.66 -1.31
N ARG A 265 6.14 0.75 -0.51
CA ARG A 265 7.51 0.51 -1.00
C ARG A 265 7.80 -0.93 -1.42
N GLY A 266 7.03 -1.91 -0.97
CA GLY A 266 7.27 -3.33 -1.24
C GLY A 266 6.22 -4.01 -2.11
N CYS A 267 5.02 -3.44 -2.24
CA CYS A 267 3.93 -4.06 -3.00
C CYS A 267 3.02 -3.00 -3.63
N VAL A 268 2.58 -3.26 -4.86
CA VAL A 268 1.49 -2.54 -5.53
C VAL A 268 0.41 -3.53 -5.90
N GLN A 269 -0.82 -3.26 -5.48
CA GLN A 269 -2.02 -4.04 -5.82
C GLN A 269 -2.89 -3.27 -6.78
N ILE A 270 -3.38 -3.96 -7.82
CA ILE A 270 -4.03 -3.35 -8.98
C ILE A 270 -5.44 -3.95 -9.11
N PHE A 271 -6.44 -3.09 -9.11
CA PHE A 271 -7.78 -3.42 -9.54
C PHE A 271 -7.93 -3.09 -11.02
N THR A 272 -8.58 -3.95 -11.79
CA THR A 272 -9.01 -3.69 -13.18
C THR A 272 -10.47 -4.10 -13.32
N GLY A 273 -11.32 -3.15 -13.67
CA GLY A 273 -12.75 -3.44 -13.83
C GLY A 273 -13.64 -2.21 -13.84
N LYS A 274 -14.94 -2.45 -13.84
CA LYS A 274 -15.99 -1.45 -13.67
C LYS A 274 -16.23 -1.18 -12.19
N ILE A 275 -16.77 -0.01 -11.87
CA ILE A 275 -17.18 0.31 -10.51
C ILE A 275 -18.65 -0.04 -10.34
N ASP A 276 -18.93 -0.97 -9.41
CA ASP A 276 -20.30 -1.36 -9.10
C ASP A 276 -20.94 -0.42 -8.07
N ARG A 277 -20.27 -0.26 -6.93
CA ARG A 277 -20.80 0.51 -5.83
C ARG A 277 -19.77 1.51 -5.30
N LEU A 278 -20.05 2.80 -5.44
CA LEU A 278 -19.27 3.92 -4.92
C LEU A 278 -20.01 4.54 -3.74
N VAL A 279 -19.37 4.58 -2.56
CA VAL A 279 -20.00 5.03 -1.30
C VAL A 279 -19.07 6.03 -0.60
N PRO A 280 -19.33 7.33 -0.73
CA PRO A 280 -18.72 8.32 0.16
C PRO A 280 -19.19 8.09 1.60
N HIS A 281 -18.32 8.27 2.57
CA HIS A 281 -18.64 8.12 3.98
C HIS A 281 -17.86 9.11 4.83
N GLN A 282 -18.52 9.67 5.82
CA GLN A 282 -17.90 10.47 6.86
C GLN A 282 -18.41 9.98 8.21
N PHE A 283 -17.49 9.64 9.12
CA PHE A 283 -17.87 9.24 10.47
C PHE A 283 -18.35 10.47 11.27
N GLU A 284 -19.34 10.26 12.13
CA GLU A 284 -19.86 11.28 13.03
C GLU A 284 -18.76 11.94 13.84
N ASN A 285 -18.14 12.48 14.23
CA ASN A 285 -17.01 13.00 15.01
C ASN A 285 -15.63 12.89 14.33
N SER A 286 -15.60 12.81 13.01
CA SER A 286 -14.36 12.83 12.23
C SER A 286 -14.44 13.86 11.11
N GLU A 287 -13.36 14.59 10.90
CA GLU A 287 -13.21 15.45 9.72
C GLU A 287 -12.84 14.65 8.47
N GLN A 288 -12.46 13.38 8.63
CA GLN A 288 -12.07 12.53 7.53
C GLN A 288 -13.27 12.16 6.66
N VAL A 289 -13.16 12.48 5.39
CA VAL A 289 -14.09 12.06 4.35
C VAL A 289 -13.48 10.89 3.60
N TRP A 290 -14.25 9.79 3.50
CA TRP A 290 -13.82 8.56 2.86
C TRP A 290 -14.53 8.36 1.53
N ILE A 291 -13.81 7.86 0.54
CA ILE A 291 -14.37 7.25 -0.66
C ILE A 291 -14.18 5.74 -0.56
N ASN A 292 -15.27 5.00 -0.72
CA ASN A 292 -15.26 3.56 -0.71
C ASN A 292 -15.81 2.99 -2.02
N ILE A 293 -15.15 1.97 -2.54
CA ILE A 293 -15.65 1.14 -3.64
C ILE A 293 -15.92 -0.25 -3.09
N PHE A 294 -17.07 -0.80 -3.38
CA PHE A 294 -17.46 -2.16 -3.02
C PHE A 294 -17.91 -2.90 -4.27
N ASN A 295 -17.02 -3.74 -4.79
CA ASN A 295 -17.32 -4.72 -5.83
C ASN A 295 -17.31 -6.13 -5.21
N PRO A 296 -17.83 -7.17 -5.84
CA PRO A 296 -17.86 -8.51 -5.28
C PRO A 296 -16.49 -9.04 -4.84
N ALA A 297 -15.45 -8.83 -5.64
CA ALA A 297 -14.10 -9.31 -5.35
C ALA A 297 -13.13 -8.18 -4.91
N PHE A 298 -13.54 -6.92 -4.98
CA PHE A 298 -12.66 -5.78 -4.74
C PHE A 298 -13.28 -4.76 -3.81
N THR A 299 -12.48 -4.29 -2.85
CA THR A 299 -12.85 -3.17 -1.98
C THR A 299 -11.70 -2.16 -1.92
N LEU A 300 -12.05 -0.89 -2.09
CA LEU A 300 -11.17 0.24 -1.84
C LEU A 300 -11.72 1.07 -0.68
N HIS A 301 -10.85 1.42 0.25
CA HIS A 301 -11.09 2.47 1.24
C HIS A 301 -10.01 3.54 1.07
N LEU A 302 -10.39 4.79 0.84
CA LEU A 302 -9.46 5.89 0.66
C LEU A 302 -9.97 7.14 1.39
N ILE A 303 -9.09 7.79 2.15
CA ILE A 303 -9.40 9.04 2.86
C ILE A 303 -9.26 10.20 1.87
N GLU A 304 -10.39 10.64 1.29
CA GLU A 304 -10.42 11.71 0.27
C GLU A 304 -9.87 13.04 0.82
N SER A 305 -10.20 13.36 2.08
CA SER A 305 -9.75 14.60 2.72
C SER A 305 -8.23 14.71 2.93
N GLU A 306 -7.51 13.62 2.78
CA GLU A 306 -6.03 13.60 2.87
C GLU A 306 -5.33 13.78 1.51
N ILE A 307 -6.09 13.93 0.42
CA ILE A 307 -5.53 14.25 -0.89
C ILE A 307 -5.16 15.73 -0.92
N VAL A 308 -3.88 16.04 -1.09
CA VAL A 308 -3.35 17.41 -1.12
C VAL A 308 -3.00 17.86 -2.52
N GLU A 309 -2.50 16.96 -3.38
CA GLU A 309 -2.24 17.23 -4.78
C GLU A 309 -2.81 16.12 -5.67
N SER A 310 -3.45 16.54 -6.75
CA SER A 310 -3.99 15.67 -7.80
C SER A 310 -3.42 16.08 -9.14
N TRP A 311 -2.82 15.13 -9.86
CA TRP A 311 -2.11 15.39 -11.11
C TRP A 311 -2.62 14.50 -12.23
N ILE A 312 -2.83 15.10 -13.41
CA ILE A 312 -2.94 14.34 -14.66
C ILE A 312 -1.57 14.24 -15.28
N THR A 313 -1.13 13.02 -15.62
CA THR A 313 0.13 12.80 -16.32
C THR A 313 -0.10 12.08 -17.64
N ARG A 314 0.70 12.40 -18.65
CA ARG A 314 0.65 11.80 -19.99
C ARG A 314 1.99 11.23 -20.34
N LYS A 315 2.03 9.91 -20.48
CA LYS A 315 3.26 9.14 -20.70
C LYS A 315 3.26 8.62 -22.16
N PRO A 316 4.21 9.03 -23.00
CA PRO A 316 4.35 8.47 -24.34
C PRO A 316 4.66 6.98 -24.28
N THR A 317 4.06 6.22 -25.18
CA THR A 317 4.34 4.80 -25.40
C THR A 317 4.35 4.50 -26.91
N GLN A 318 4.75 3.29 -27.31
CA GLN A 318 4.66 2.87 -28.69
C GLN A 318 3.23 2.87 -29.25
N ASP A 319 2.23 2.69 -28.35
CA ASP A 319 0.80 2.64 -28.71
C ASP A 319 0.11 4.02 -28.63
N GLY A 320 0.85 5.09 -28.34
CA GLY A 320 0.34 6.43 -28.07
C GLY A 320 0.52 6.85 -26.62
N PHE A 321 -0.22 7.84 -26.18
CA PHE A 321 -0.13 8.31 -24.78
C PHE A 321 -0.94 7.40 -23.85
N VAL A 322 -0.41 7.18 -22.65
CA VAL A 322 -1.10 6.62 -21.49
C VAL A 322 -1.26 7.73 -20.47
N THR A 323 -2.49 7.99 -20.07
CA THR A 323 -2.83 9.08 -19.17
C THR A 323 -3.29 8.56 -17.81
N SER A 324 -2.83 9.18 -16.73
CA SER A 324 -3.21 8.81 -15.36
C SER A 324 -3.70 10.00 -14.55
N LEU A 325 -4.55 9.72 -13.55
CA LEU A 325 -4.74 10.56 -12.38
C LEU A 325 -3.84 10.02 -11.28
N GLU A 326 -2.98 10.86 -10.72
CA GLU A 326 -2.06 10.51 -9.62
C GLU A 326 -2.33 11.39 -8.40
N LEU A 327 -2.48 10.77 -7.23
CA LEU A 327 -2.92 11.42 -5.99
C LEU A 327 -1.81 11.37 -4.96
N PHE A 328 -1.60 12.49 -4.24
CA PHE A 328 -0.55 12.64 -3.25
C PHE A 328 -1.07 13.23 -1.94
N ASP A 329 -0.46 12.82 -0.84
CA ASP A 329 -0.71 13.33 0.50
C ASP A 329 0.15 14.57 0.84
N SER A 330 -0.01 15.09 2.06
CA SER A 330 0.74 16.24 2.56
C SER A 330 2.25 16.00 2.73
N LYS A 331 2.69 14.75 2.71
CA LYS A 331 4.11 14.37 2.77
C LYS A 331 4.72 14.10 1.39
N GLY A 332 3.95 14.30 0.33
CA GLY A 332 4.34 13.98 -1.04
C GLY A 332 4.36 12.48 -1.35
N GLN A 333 3.74 11.66 -0.50
CA GLN A 333 3.63 10.23 -0.75
C GLN A 333 2.47 9.96 -1.71
N GLN A 334 2.69 9.04 -2.65
CA GLN A 334 1.65 8.66 -3.58
C GLN A 334 0.57 7.82 -2.89
N ILE A 335 -0.68 8.29 -2.96
CA ILE A 335 -1.85 7.60 -2.40
C ILE A 335 -2.33 6.52 -3.36
N ALA A 336 -2.57 6.90 -4.62
CA ALA A 336 -3.08 6.01 -5.66
C ALA A 336 -2.75 6.55 -7.05
N GLN A 337 -2.81 5.66 -8.04
CA GLN A 337 -2.81 6.00 -9.47
C GLN A 337 -4.03 5.37 -10.12
N LEU A 338 -4.69 6.11 -10.99
CA LEU A 338 -5.82 5.62 -11.78
C LEU A 338 -5.51 5.74 -13.27
N TYR A 339 -5.87 4.68 -14.02
CA TYR A 339 -5.73 4.60 -15.47
C TYR A 339 -7.02 4.08 -16.10
N GLY A 340 -7.25 4.38 -17.37
CA GLY A 340 -8.19 3.62 -18.19
C GLY A 340 -7.64 2.22 -18.45
N GLN A 341 -8.51 1.21 -18.43
CA GLN A 341 -8.08 -0.14 -18.79
C GLN A 341 -7.58 -0.15 -20.24
N ARG A 342 -6.44 -0.76 -20.46
CA ARG A 342 -5.89 -1.00 -21.78
C ARG A 342 -5.21 -2.37 -21.82
N THR A 343 -5.15 -2.93 -23.00
CA THR A 343 -4.31 -4.09 -23.31
C THR A 343 -3.04 -3.60 -24.00
N GLU A 344 -1.89 -4.19 -23.71
CA GLU A 344 -0.65 -3.89 -24.38
C GLU A 344 -0.83 -4.05 -25.90
N GLY A 345 -0.25 -3.14 -26.69
CA GLY A 345 -0.45 -3.07 -28.13
C GLY A 345 -1.72 -2.33 -28.56
N THR A 346 -2.51 -1.77 -27.63
CA THR A 346 -3.71 -1.00 -27.94
C THR A 346 -3.61 0.44 -27.43
N LYS A 347 -4.32 1.36 -28.09
CA LYS A 347 -4.43 2.73 -27.63
C LYS A 347 -5.29 2.79 -26.36
N GLU A 348 -5.06 3.81 -25.55
CA GLU A 348 -5.88 4.15 -24.41
C GLU A 348 -7.35 4.42 -24.81
N GLN A 349 -8.30 4.07 -23.96
CA GLN A 349 -9.73 4.32 -24.15
C GLN A 349 -10.02 5.80 -24.37
N GLN A 350 -10.80 6.13 -25.41
CA GLN A 350 -11.22 7.50 -25.67
C GLN A 350 -12.09 8.05 -24.52
N GLN A 351 -13.00 7.24 -23.98
CA GLN A 351 -13.85 7.61 -22.84
C GLN A 351 -13.02 8.03 -21.62
N TRP A 352 -11.93 7.32 -21.33
CA TRP A 352 -11.02 7.67 -20.25
C TRP A 352 -10.41 9.07 -20.44
N ARG A 353 -9.95 9.37 -21.65
CA ARG A 353 -9.40 10.70 -21.97
C ARG A 353 -10.44 11.80 -21.82
N GLU A 354 -11.65 11.55 -22.27
CA GLU A 354 -12.78 12.50 -22.16
C GLU A 354 -13.11 12.77 -20.68
N GLN A 355 -13.12 11.74 -19.84
CA GLN A 355 -13.32 11.86 -18.40
C GLN A 355 -12.23 12.69 -17.73
N LEU A 356 -10.96 12.46 -18.05
CA LEU A 356 -9.86 13.24 -17.51
C LEU A 356 -9.89 14.70 -17.98
N ASN A 357 -10.26 14.95 -19.23
CA ASN A 357 -10.39 16.31 -19.77
C ASN A 357 -11.56 17.10 -19.13
N ALA A 358 -12.55 16.43 -18.56
CA ALA A 358 -13.66 17.06 -17.86
C ALA A 358 -13.30 17.49 -16.42
N LEU A 359 -12.14 17.10 -15.90
CA LEU A 359 -11.69 17.49 -14.56
C LEU A 359 -11.25 18.96 -14.53
N ALA A 360 -11.58 19.66 -13.44
CA ALA A 360 -11.21 21.05 -13.24
C ALA A 360 -9.68 21.19 -13.08
N LYS A 361 -9.05 21.95 -13.97
CA LYS A 361 -7.63 22.31 -13.85
C LYS A 361 -7.45 23.38 -12.78
N ILE A 362 -6.34 23.31 -12.06
CA ILE A 362 -5.87 24.40 -11.22
C ILE A 362 -5.02 25.34 -12.12
N ALA A 363 -5.31 26.64 -12.04
CA ALA A 363 -4.63 27.67 -12.84
C ALA A 363 -3.19 27.94 -12.30
#